data_10c8e1d1579ca4063daccab65d317046
#
_entry.id   10c8e1d1579ca4063daccab65d317046
#
_cell.length_a   1.000
_cell.length_b   1.000
_cell.length_c   1.000
_cell.angle_alpha   90.00
_cell.angle_beta   90.00
_cell.angle_gamma   90.00
#
_symmetry.space_group_name_H-M   'P 1'
#
loop_
_entity.id
_entity.type
_entity.pdbx_description
1 polymer ?
#
loop_
_entity_poly.entity_id
_entity_poly.type
_entity_poly.pdbx_seq_one_letter_code
_entity_poly.pdbx_strand_id
1 'polypeptide(L)'
;FYTEYRDMVEFQFGLFNNADYSMINSISDAIQMVTDGKGFGIGAQFHNVSKAQIYGMEISTNGVYDFNKNTKLFYNLGYVYTEPRDADYKERNEIEDLYTDALQMKEKSNTGKYLKYRPKHSFKATVDFQWKRINLGANFAGKSKILAVDSLMRDERKKQQQDLMDYVRAIL
;
A
#
# COMPACT_ATOMS: atom_id res chain seq x y z
N PHE A 1 -17.41 -9.64 -10.80
CA PHE A 1 -17.64 -8.47 -9.91
C PHE A 1 -17.84 -8.96 -8.49
N TYR A 2 -17.23 -8.24 -7.53
CA TYR A 2 -17.42 -8.54 -6.12
C TYR A 2 -17.45 -7.24 -5.29
N THR A 3 -18.12 -7.31 -4.15
CA THR A 3 -18.09 -6.29 -3.11
C THR A 3 -17.87 -6.98 -1.78
N GLU A 4 -16.92 -6.53 -1.03
CA GLU A 4 -16.57 -7.09 0.26
C GLU A 4 -16.57 -6.00 1.32
N TYR A 5 -17.23 -6.29 2.45
CA TYR A 5 -17.22 -5.49 3.67
C TYR A 5 -16.57 -6.32 4.75
N ARG A 6 -15.53 -5.81 5.38
CA ARG A 6 -14.88 -6.51 6.49
C ARG A 6 -14.16 -5.55 7.41
N ASP A 7 -13.98 -5.99 8.62
CA ASP A 7 -12.98 -5.44 9.51
C ASP A 7 -11.61 -5.85 8.98
N MET A 8 -10.74 -4.87 8.81
CA MET A 8 -9.38 -5.09 8.32
C MET A 8 -8.38 -4.67 9.37
N VAL A 9 -7.23 -5.34 9.36
CA VAL A 9 -6.07 -4.94 10.15
C VAL A 9 -5.11 -4.20 9.24
N GLU A 10 -4.77 -2.99 9.59
CA GLU A 10 -3.74 -2.19 8.94
C GLU A 10 -2.54 -1.99 9.85
N PHE A 11 -1.38 -1.89 9.24
CA PHE A 11 -0.17 -1.46 9.92
C PHE A 11 -0.14 0.06 9.94
N GLN A 12 0.02 0.64 11.12
CA GLN A 12 0.01 2.09 11.32
C GLN A 12 1.25 2.54 12.09
N PHE A 13 1.92 3.56 11.57
CA PHE A 13 2.89 4.34 12.32
C PHE A 13 2.19 5.50 13.02
N GLY A 14 2.63 5.85 14.22
CA GLY A 14 2.05 6.95 14.94
C GLY A 14 2.82 7.33 16.19
N LEU A 15 2.25 8.28 16.93
CA LEU A 15 2.76 8.74 18.21
C LEU A 15 2.24 7.84 19.35
N PHE A 16 3.13 7.51 20.27
CA PHE A 16 2.83 6.73 21.44
C PHE A 16 3.09 7.54 22.70
N ASN A 17 2.26 7.31 23.70
CA ASN A 17 2.53 7.76 25.05
C ASN A 17 3.67 6.93 25.65
N ASN A 18 4.76 7.57 26.07
CA ASN A 18 5.90 6.87 26.65
C ASN A 18 5.64 6.28 28.04
N ALA A 19 4.56 6.69 28.71
CA ALA A 19 4.25 6.21 30.04
C ALA A 19 3.59 4.81 30.04
N ASP A 20 2.71 4.54 29.07
CA ASP A 20 1.92 3.31 29.00
C ASP A 20 1.99 2.60 27.65
N TYR A 21 2.77 3.14 26.70
CA TYR A 21 2.91 2.65 25.33
C TYR A 21 1.59 2.58 24.54
N SER A 22 0.58 3.35 24.96
CA SER A 22 -0.65 3.47 24.21
C SER A 22 -0.48 4.36 22.99
N MET A 23 -1.12 4.00 21.88
CA MET A 23 -1.11 4.84 20.69
C MET A 23 -2.06 6.03 20.89
N ILE A 24 -1.61 7.19 20.47
CA ILE A 24 -2.43 8.41 20.46
C ILE A 24 -3.40 8.32 19.28
N ASN A 25 -4.65 8.06 19.58
CA ASN A 25 -5.69 7.83 18.58
C ASN A 25 -6.67 9.00 18.45
N SER A 26 -6.50 10.04 19.28
CA SER A 26 -7.35 11.22 19.21
C SER A 26 -6.58 12.50 19.48
N ILE A 27 -7.11 13.62 18.98
CA ILE A 27 -6.58 14.96 19.29
C ILE A 27 -6.66 15.23 20.78
N SER A 28 -7.72 14.77 21.44
CA SER A 28 -7.91 14.93 22.89
C SER A 28 -6.78 14.26 23.67
N ASP A 29 -6.41 13.02 23.30
CA ASP A 29 -5.31 12.29 23.94
C ASP A 29 -3.96 13.00 23.74
N ALA A 30 -3.72 13.53 22.54
CA ALA A 30 -2.52 14.30 22.24
C ALA A 30 -2.42 15.58 23.07
N ILE A 31 -3.50 16.32 23.19
CA ILE A 31 -3.58 17.55 24.02
C ILE A 31 -3.35 17.19 25.49
N GLN A 32 -4.00 16.16 25.98
CA GLN A 32 -3.84 15.74 27.37
C GLN A 32 -2.40 15.35 27.69
N MET A 33 -1.73 14.62 26.80
CA MET A 33 -0.31 14.26 26.95
C MET A 33 0.59 15.48 27.06
N VAL A 34 0.40 16.45 26.17
CA VAL A 34 1.19 17.70 26.20
C VAL A 34 0.92 18.46 27.49
N THR A 35 -0.33 18.52 27.93
CA THR A 35 -0.72 19.20 29.18
C THR A 35 -0.14 18.51 30.41
N ASP A 36 -0.11 17.17 30.42
CA ASP A 36 0.45 16.36 31.50
C ASP A 36 2.00 16.32 31.50
N GLY A 37 2.67 16.94 30.53
CA GLY A 37 4.11 16.94 30.40
C GLY A 37 4.72 15.56 30.11
N LYS A 38 3.91 14.63 29.57
CA LYS A 38 4.36 13.27 29.23
C LYS A 38 5.09 13.28 27.90
N GLY A 39 6.17 12.54 27.83
CA GLY A 39 6.91 12.35 26.58
C GLY A 39 6.16 11.44 25.61
N PHE A 40 6.40 11.62 24.33
CA PHE A 40 5.89 10.74 23.27
C PHE A 40 7.03 10.15 22.45
N GLY A 41 6.78 9.02 21.82
CA GLY A 41 7.70 8.37 20.89
C GLY A 41 7.00 8.01 19.60
N ILE A 42 7.79 7.68 18.58
CA ILE A 42 7.26 7.16 17.32
C ILE A 42 7.29 5.64 17.38
N GLY A 43 6.22 5.02 16.97
CA GLY A 43 6.12 3.58 16.93
C GLY A 43 5.18 3.09 15.84
N ALA A 44 4.98 1.78 15.82
CA ALA A 44 4.13 1.14 14.86
C ALA A 44 3.27 0.07 15.52
N GLN A 45 2.04 -0.03 15.11
CA GLN A 45 1.13 -1.08 15.56
C GLN A 45 0.19 -1.53 14.44
N PHE A 46 -0.44 -2.68 14.66
CA PHE A 46 -1.59 -3.09 13.85
C PHE A 46 -2.85 -2.44 14.40
N HIS A 47 -3.61 -1.81 13.51
CA HIS A 47 -4.85 -1.13 13.82
C HIS A 47 -6.01 -1.77 13.07
N ASN A 48 -7.16 -1.90 13.73
CA ASN A 48 -8.37 -2.39 13.09
C ASN A 48 -9.04 -1.25 12.33
N VAL A 49 -9.30 -1.48 11.05
CA VAL A 49 -10.11 -0.61 10.20
C VAL A 49 -11.54 -1.12 10.25
N SER A 50 -12.40 -0.44 11.00
CA SER A 50 -13.75 -0.92 11.33
C SER A 50 -14.73 -0.90 10.15
N LYS A 51 -14.47 -0.13 9.09
CA LYS A 51 -15.39 0.03 7.95
C LYS A 51 -14.67 0.04 6.61
N ALA A 52 -13.94 -1.03 6.33
CA ALA A 52 -13.32 -1.23 5.02
C ALA A 52 -14.34 -1.75 4.01
N GLN A 53 -14.35 -1.18 2.82
CA GLN A 53 -15.18 -1.61 1.70
C GLN A 53 -14.32 -1.75 0.44
N ILE A 54 -14.42 -2.91 -0.22
CA ILE A 54 -13.66 -3.18 -1.44
C ILE A 54 -14.63 -3.55 -2.55
N TYR A 55 -14.61 -2.77 -3.62
CA TYR A 55 -15.26 -3.12 -4.87
C TYR A 55 -14.24 -3.69 -5.83
N GLY A 56 -14.60 -4.69 -6.60
CA GLY A 56 -13.65 -5.28 -7.51
C GLY A 56 -14.25 -5.95 -8.73
N MET A 57 -13.38 -6.14 -9.69
CA MET A 57 -13.62 -6.91 -10.89
C MET A 57 -12.36 -7.72 -11.19
N GLU A 58 -12.54 -8.98 -11.43
CA GLU A 58 -11.48 -9.88 -11.88
C GLU A 58 -11.86 -10.46 -13.25
N ILE A 59 -10.88 -10.45 -14.14
CA ILE A 59 -10.97 -11.07 -15.47
C ILE A 59 -9.75 -11.96 -15.62
N SER A 60 -9.97 -13.22 -15.93
CA SER A 60 -8.90 -14.15 -16.23
C SER A 60 -9.22 -14.97 -17.47
N THR A 61 -8.21 -15.32 -18.22
CA THR A 61 -8.30 -16.22 -19.36
C THR A 61 -7.05 -17.08 -19.41
N ASN A 62 -7.26 -18.34 -19.74
CA ASN A 62 -6.18 -19.29 -19.97
C ASN A 62 -6.51 -20.17 -21.16
N GLY A 63 -5.50 -20.65 -21.83
CA GLY A 63 -5.72 -21.51 -22.96
C GLY A 63 -4.44 -22.01 -23.58
N VAL A 64 -4.65 -22.78 -24.62
CA VAL A 64 -3.60 -23.33 -25.46
C VAL A 64 -3.91 -22.96 -26.90
N TYR A 65 -2.96 -22.40 -27.59
CA TYR A 65 -3.05 -22.15 -29.02
C TYR A 65 -2.09 -23.05 -29.78
N ASP A 66 -2.63 -23.93 -30.62
CA ASP A 66 -1.88 -24.87 -31.44
C ASP A 66 -1.59 -24.25 -32.82
N PHE A 67 -0.36 -23.81 -33.05
CA PHE A 67 0.07 -23.34 -34.37
C PHE A 67 0.20 -24.51 -35.37
N ASN A 68 0.74 -25.63 -34.87
CA ASN A 68 0.89 -26.87 -35.61
C ASN A 68 1.18 -28.04 -34.64
N LYS A 69 1.36 -29.27 -35.17
CA LYS A 69 1.61 -30.49 -34.36
C LYS A 69 2.82 -30.39 -33.43
N ASN A 70 3.77 -29.50 -33.73
CA ASN A 70 5.03 -29.38 -33.01
C ASN A 70 5.21 -28.02 -32.29
N THR A 71 4.22 -27.12 -32.39
CA THR A 71 4.33 -25.77 -31.86
C THR A 71 3.03 -25.37 -31.15
N LYS A 72 3.15 -25.09 -29.86
CA LYS A 72 2.02 -24.71 -28.98
C LYS A 72 2.38 -23.49 -28.17
N LEU A 73 1.37 -22.67 -27.88
CA LEU A 73 1.46 -21.55 -26.96
C LEU A 73 0.45 -21.76 -25.84
N PHE A 74 0.94 -21.88 -24.63
CA PHE A 74 0.12 -21.88 -23.42
C PHE A 74 0.10 -20.45 -22.87
N TYR A 75 -1.05 -19.98 -22.44
CA TYR A 75 -1.16 -18.66 -21.82
C TYR A 75 -2.11 -18.69 -20.65
N ASN A 76 -1.79 -17.86 -19.65
CA ASN A 76 -2.65 -17.58 -18.52
C ASN A 76 -2.53 -16.08 -18.23
N LEU A 77 -3.62 -15.34 -18.42
CA LEU A 77 -3.67 -13.89 -18.25
C LEU A 77 -4.71 -13.57 -17.18
N GLY A 78 -4.36 -12.71 -16.25
CA GLY A 78 -5.24 -12.26 -15.21
C GLY A 78 -5.12 -10.76 -14.98
N TYR A 79 -6.25 -10.11 -14.79
CA TYR A 79 -6.35 -8.71 -14.45
C TYR A 79 -7.35 -8.54 -13.31
N VAL A 80 -6.95 -7.79 -12.29
CA VAL A 80 -7.78 -7.47 -11.13
C VAL A 80 -7.85 -5.96 -10.98
N TYR A 81 -9.05 -5.45 -10.93
CA TYR A 81 -9.35 -4.08 -10.51
C TYR A 81 -9.97 -4.10 -9.13
N THR A 82 -9.48 -3.26 -8.24
CA THR A 82 -10.05 -3.05 -6.89
C THR A 82 -10.17 -1.58 -6.57
N GLU A 83 -11.27 -1.20 -5.96
CA GLU A 83 -11.48 0.13 -5.36
C GLU A 83 -11.55 -0.03 -3.84
N PRO A 84 -10.41 0.01 -3.15
CA PRO A 84 -10.34 -0.18 -1.71
C PRO A 84 -10.69 1.12 -0.99
N ARG A 85 -11.80 1.16 -0.29
CA ARG A 85 -12.31 2.34 0.42
C ARG A 85 -12.28 2.14 1.92
N ASP A 86 -12.00 3.23 2.61
CA ASP A 86 -12.11 3.38 4.03
C ASP A 86 -13.21 4.38 4.35
N ALA A 87 -14.18 3.98 5.15
CA ALA A 87 -15.30 4.85 5.53
C ALA A 87 -14.92 5.88 6.61
N ASP A 88 -13.96 5.53 7.45
CA ASP A 88 -13.53 6.36 8.59
C ASP A 88 -12.27 7.21 8.26
N TYR A 89 -11.99 7.42 6.97
CA TYR A 89 -10.76 8.06 6.50
C TYR A 89 -10.54 9.49 7.01
N LYS A 90 -11.60 10.23 7.30
CA LYS A 90 -11.50 11.64 7.76
C LYS A 90 -10.82 11.72 9.11
N GLU A 91 -11.36 10.98 10.08
CA GLU A 91 -10.83 10.95 11.44
C GLU A 91 -9.38 10.48 11.46
N ARG A 92 -9.07 9.45 10.69
CA ARG A 92 -7.71 8.92 10.60
C ARG A 92 -6.73 9.90 9.95
N ASN A 93 -7.14 10.63 8.92
CA ASN A 93 -6.29 11.65 8.30
C ASN A 93 -6.05 12.84 9.24
N GLU A 94 -7.03 13.25 10.02
CA GLU A 94 -6.87 14.30 11.02
C GLU A 94 -5.83 13.94 12.08
N ILE A 95 -5.85 12.71 12.58
CA ILE A 95 -4.85 12.20 13.51
C ILE A 95 -3.47 12.11 12.85
N GLU A 96 -3.39 11.59 11.62
CA GLU A 96 -2.13 11.48 10.90
C GLU A 96 -1.51 12.86 10.61
N ASP A 97 -2.32 13.84 10.27
CA ASP A 97 -1.86 15.22 10.03
C ASP A 97 -1.35 15.85 11.33
N LEU A 98 -1.98 15.55 12.47
CA LEU A 98 -1.54 16.05 13.77
C LEU A 98 -0.10 15.64 14.10
N TYR A 99 0.24 14.36 13.93
CA TYR A 99 1.61 13.93 14.24
C TYR A 99 2.61 14.26 13.14
N THR A 100 2.19 14.41 11.88
CA THR A 100 3.08 14.94 10.84
C THR A 100 3.46 16.39 11.11
N ASP A 101 2.55 17.21 11.57
CA ASP A 101 2.84 18.58 11.98
C ASP A 101 3.74 18.61 13.22
N ALA A 102 3.46 17.76 14.22
CA ALA A 102 4.28 17.65 15.44
C ALA A 102 5.75 17.21 15.15
N LEU A 103 5.93 16.36 14.15
CA LEU A 103 7.25 15.88 13.70
C LEU A 103 7.90 16.78 12.63
N GLN A 104 7.26 17.89 12.26
CA GLN A 104 7.71 18.81 11.22
C GLN A 104 7.99 18.13 9.88
N MET A 105 7.16 17.14 9.52
CA MET A 105 7.32 16.40 8.28
C MET A 105 6.84 17.24 7.09
N LYS A 106 7.53 17.09 5.95
CA LYS A 106 7.21 17.83 4.72
C LYS A 106 5.93 17.35 4.04
N GLU A 107 5.57 16.10 4.27
CA GLU A 107 4.46 15.45 3.59
C GLU A 107 3.31 15.22 4.56
N LYS A 108 2.15 15.80 4.23
CA LYS A 108 0.91 15.53 4.96
C LYS A 108 0.25 14.24 4.48
N SER A 109 -0.70 13.73 5.26
CA SER A 109 -1.47 12.57 4.88
C SER A 109 -2.17 12.77 3.53
N ASN A 110 -2.08 11.78 2.67
CA ASN A 110 -2.77 11.75 1.39
C ASN A 110 -3.62 10.50 1.21
N THR A 111 -3.91 9.82 2.28
CA THR A 111 -4.66 8.55 2.22
C THR A 111 -6.04 8.77 1.63
N GLY A 112 -6.64 9.96 1.83
CA GLY A 112 -7.97 10.25 1.36
C GLY A 112 -8.93 9.15 1.82
N LYS A 113 -9.82 8.72 0.96
CA LYS A 113 -10.80 7.65 1.19
C LYS A 113 -10.29 6.24 0.87
N TYR A 114 -8.99 6.07 0.60
CA TYR A 114 -8.44 4.78 0.19
C TYR A 114 -7.77 4.07 1.36
N LEU A 115 -7.91 2.74 1.37
CA LEU A 115 -7.13 1.88 2.26
C LEU A 115 -5.65 1.95 1.89
N LYS A 116 -4.80 1.99 2.90
CA LYS A 116 -3.35 2.08 2.73
C LYS A 116 -2.78 0.82 2.08
N TYR A 117 -1.69 1.00 1.34
CA TYR A 117 -0.89 -0.07 0.74
C TYR A 117 -1.64 -0.98 -0.25
N ARG A 118 -2.76 -0.52 -0.82
CA ARG A 118 -3.55 -1.28 -1.80
C ARG A 118 -3.41 -0.69 -3.21
N PRO A 119 -2.93 -1.46 -4.18
CA PRO A 119 -2.96 -1.06 -5.58
C PRO A 119 -4.39 -1.21 -6.13
N LYS A 120 -4.78 -0.32 -7.04
CA LYS A 120 -6.07 -0.44 -7.73
C LYS A 120 -6.08 -1.48 -8.85
N HIS A 121 -4.96 -1.61 -9.52
CA HIS A 121 -4.83 -2.51 -10.66
C HIS A 121 -3.72 -3.52 -10.40
N SER A 122 -3.98 -4.76 -10.71
CA SER A 122 -2.98 -5.83 -10.71
C SER A 122 -3.13 -6.64 -11.99
N PHE A 123 -2.01 -6.96 -12.60
CA PHE A 123 -1.93 -7.74 -13.82
C PHE A 123 -0.93 -8.88 -13.63
N LYS A 124 -1.28 -10.06 -14.12
CA LYS A 124 -0.39 -11.22 -14.19
C LYS A 124 -0.53 -11.88 -15.56
N ALA A 125 0.58 -12.28 -16.13
CA ALA A 125 0.62 -13.04 -17.37
C ALA A 125 1.69 -14.12 -17.27
N THR A 126 1.32 -15.33 -17.63
CA THR A 126 2.23 -16.46 -17.83
C THR A 126 2.07 -16.90 -19.28
N VAL A 127 3.19 -17.04 -19.97
CA VAL A 127 3.23 -17.48 -21.36
C VAL A 127 4.31 -18.53 -21.50
N ASP A 128 3.94 -19.71 -22.02
CA ASP A 128 4.87 -20.81 -22.29
C ASP A 128 4.76 -21.21 -23.77
N PHE A 129 5.86 -21.04 -24.47
CA PHE A 129 5.98 -21.40 -25.87
C PHE A 129 6.73 -22.71 -26.03
N GLN A 130 6.06 -23.70 -26.60
CA GLN A 130 6.63 -25.02 -26.89
C GLN A 130 6.90 -25.13 -28.39
N TRP A 131 8.13 -25.45 -28.74
CA TRP A 131 8.52 -25.74 -30.11
C TRP A 131 9.37 -27.01 -30.16
N LYS A 132 8.79 -28.09 -30.69
CA LYS A 132 9.41 -29.43 -30.73
C LYS A 132 9.84 -29.90 -29.32
N ARG A 133 11.13 -29.86 -29.02
CA ARG A 133 11.72 -30.23 -27.74
C ARG A 133 12.14 -29.03 -26.89
N ILE A 134 11.88 -27.80 -27.36
CA ILE A 134 12.28 -26.58 -26.67
C ILE A 134 11.03 -25.97 -26.06
N ASN A 135 11.13 -25.61 -24.78
CA ASN A 135 10.10 -24.85 -24.05
C ASN A 135 10.71 -23.55 -23.56
N LEU A 136 10.03 -22.45 -23.83
CA LEU A 136 10.38 -21.10 -23.36
C LEU A 136 9.20 -20.52 -22.60
N GLY A 137 9.40 -20.25 -21.32
CA GLY A 137 8.39 -19.66 -20.44
C GLY A 137 8.77 -18.27 -19.98
N ALA A 138 7.74 -17.40 -19.85
CA ALA A 138 7.88 -16.07 -19.28
C ALA A 138 6.72 -15.76 -18.36
N ASN A 139 7.03 -15.14 -17.21
CA ASN A 139 6.06 -14.68 -16.23
C ASN A 139 6.17 -13.16 -16.06
N PHE A 140 5.04 -12.49 -16.13
CA PHE A 140 4.93 -11.05 -15.93
C PHE A 140 3.96 -10.77 -14.78
N ALA A 141 4.31 -9.83 -13.91
CA ALA A 141 3.41 -9.32 -12.89
C ALA A 141 3.58 -7.81 -12.77
N GLY A 142 2.48 -7.10 -12.73
CA GLY A 142 2.45 -5.66 -12.58
C GLY A 142 1.38 -5.22 -11.60
N LYS A 143 1.64 -4.11 -10.92
CA LYS A 143 0.68 -3.46 -10.03
C LYS A 143 0.71 -1.96 -10.28
N SER A 144 -0.44 -1.31 -10.17
CA SER A 144 -0.52 0.15 -10.23
C SER A 144 0.14 0.79 -9.01
N LYS A 145 0.41 2.08 -9.12
CA LYS A 145 0.84 2.90 -7.98
C LYS A 145 -0.15 2.76 -6.83
N ILE A 146 0.39 2.60 -5.63
CA ILE A 146 -0.37 2.67 -4.37
C ILE A 146 -0.73 4.12 -4.11
N LEU A 147 -2.01 4.42 -3.92
CA LEU A 147 -2.50 5.79 -3.76
C LEU A 147 -2.37 6.29 -2.32
N ALA A 148 -2.63 5.41 -1.36
CA ALA A 148 -2.62 5.73 0.05
C ALA A 148 -1.45 5.03 0.75
N VAL A 149 -0.56 5.83 1.36
CA VAL A 149 0.60 5.37 2.14
C VAL A 149 0.75 6.30 3.33
N ASP A 150 1.28 5.79 4.43
CA ASP A 150 1.62 6.63 5.58
C ASP A 150 2.60 7.74 5.17
N SER A 151 2.38 8.93 5.71
CA SER A 151 3.22 10.11 5.48
C SER A 151 4.68 9.85 5.85
N LEU A 152 4.91 9.18 6.98
CA LEU A 152 6.22 8.77 7.48
C LEU A 152 6.98 7.89 6.45
N MET A 153 6.33 6.84 5.94
CA MET A 153 6.91 5.96 4.94
C MET A 153 7.16 6.65 3.60
N ARG A 154 6.36 7.64 3.28
CA ARG A 154 6.51 8.41 2.05
C ARG A 154 7.68 9.38 2.12
N ASP A 155 7.89 10.03 3.26
CA ASP A 155 8.99 10.96 3.50
C ASP A 155 10.33 10.22 3.50
N GLU A 156 10.44 9.10 4.21
CA GLU A 156 11.63 8.25 4.21
C GLU A 156 11.99 7.74 2.80
N ARG A 157 11.01 7.33 2.00
CA ARG A 157 11.27 6.88 0.63
C ARG A 157 11.81 8.01 -0.27
N LYS A 158 11.26 9.22 -0.13
CA LYS A 158 11.76 10.38 -0.88
C LYS A 158 13.18 10.74 -0.49
N LYS A 159 13.50 10.68 0.81
CA LYS A 159 14.84 10.91 1.33
C LYS A 159 15.82 9.88 0.76
N GLN A 160 15.51 8.59 0.82
CA GLN A 160 16.36 7.55 0.23
C GLN A 160 16.58 7.73 -1.27
N GLN A 161 15.55 8.14 -2.03
CA GLN A 161 15.69 8.43 -3.45
C GLN A 161 16.60 9.63 -3.70
N GLN A 162 16.50 10.67 -2.90
CA GLN A 162 17.35 11.84 -3.01
C GLN A 162 18.81 11.49 -2.73
N ASP A 163 19.07 10.76 -1.62
CA ASP A 163 20.40 10.30 -1.25
C ASP A 163 21.04 9.44 -2.34
N LEU A 164 20.26 8.53 -2.96
CA LEU A 164 20.72 7.71 -4.08
C LEU A 164 21.07 8.56 -5.30
N MET A 165 20.25 9.56 -5.65
CA MET A 165 20.50 10.46 -6.78
C MET A 165 21.74 11.32 -6.54
N ASP A 166 21.93 11.80 -5.34
CA ASP A 166 23.11 12.60 -4.97
C ASP A 166 24.38 11.74 -5.00
N TYR A 167 24.31 10.49 -4.56
CA TYR A 167 25.40 9.52 -4.67
C TYR A 167 25.76 9.24 -6.15
N VAL A 168 24.78 9.02 -7.01
CA VAL A 168 25.00 8.80 -8.46
C VAL A 168 25.64 10.03 -9.10
N ARG A 169 25.19 11.24 -8.74
CA ARG A 169 25.78 12.49 -9.25
C ARG A 169 27.22 12.71 -8.79
N ALA A 170 27.58 12.23 -7.63
CA ALA A 170 28.94 12.35 -7.12
C ALA A 170 29.94 11.38 -7.79
N ILE A 171 29.45 10.36 -8.49
CA ILE A 171 30.28 9.38 -9.20
C ILE A 171 30.49 9.75 -10.68
N LEU A 172 29.56 10.53 -11.26
CA LEU A 172 29.62 11.00 -12.66
C LEU A 172 30.36 12.32 -12.78
#